data_fb77d621eafe1e27228a4366b7cd70d6
#
_entry.id   fb77d621eafe1e27228a4366b7cd70d6
#
_cell.length_a   1.000
_cell.length_b   1.000
_cell.length_c   1.000
_cell.angle_alpha   90.00
_cell.angle_beta   90.00
_cell.angle_gamma   90.00
#
_symmetry.space_group_name_H-M   'P 1'
#
loop_
_entity.id
_entity.type
_entity.pdbx_description
1 polymer ?
#
loop_
_entity_poly.entity_id
_entity_poly.type
_entity_poly.pdbx_seq_one_letter_code
_entity_poly.pdbx_strand_id
1 'polypeptide(L)'
;MNLNLSRIHMGAAPCAIDLTDGSERGEYVSQDYILKTLGRPMRSVNLMYCYYPFDTEFPQRASTAFANRAVGFQWDYPYDDYFPYTGGLGGDRNSEVFRQMRDIRRHGQDVTLTLTCDPAVSDAHLTAIAEDLKPFGRVFLRLNHEATGNWFSFNKRASYEAVAKFFVHASDVIRAHAPNVQTVICIGGMESSDAHEMAKEQEFACTIPAADVWSVDQYPALHWGWPYDTALPGGHSHRRGSCMETYELTKRSFQRFRELNGGAAKPMMLGEFNADGDVTGPYEQCEMTDRFFRLRRNDPEQWLSAINFYQFRDRGRLGLETEDPSDPHSGIPQPVLETFKKWIRDALFLPEITACGSVSLPCTLRWGSSEDAEGLAISLHFEGNPHFCELSFSDEGNYMIALNGKWFYKAPQCKFIDLMPAFYANPIQKACDLTLMLFAPPAAGINDLNCPDGLLNYYAEIRELPQIRIAYQPVEESRDENTVYY
;
A
#
# COMPACT_ATOMS: atom_id res chain seq x y z
N MET A 1 -3.80 -2.29 39.63
CA MET A 1 -3.68 -3.54 38.87
C MET A 1 -2.24 -3.67 38.42
N ASN A 2 -1.57 -4.81 38.72
CA ASN A 2 -0.31 -5.09 38.02
C ASN A 2 -0.64 -5.49 36.60
N LEU A 3 -0.56 -4.54 35.69
CA LEU A 3 -0.74 -4.82 34.26
C LEU A 3 0.39 -5.73 33.79
N ASN A 4 0.04 -6.84 33.17
CA ASN A 4 1.02 -7.73 32.58
C ASN A 4 1.49 -7.13 31.26
N LEU A 5 2.70 -6.57 31.27
CA LEU A 5 3.28 -5.83 30.16
C LEU A 5 4.38 -6.65 29.50
N SER A 6 4.32 -6.84 28.20
CA SER A 6 5.35 -7.52 27.42
C SER A 6 5.75 -6.71 26.19
N ARG A 7 7.02 -6.85 25.80
CA ARG A 7 7.50 -6.37 24.50
C ARG A 7 7.06 -7.36 23.42
N ILE A 8 6.62 -6.85 22.30
CA ILE A 8 6.28 -7.63 21.11
C ILE A 8 7.07 -7.14 19.91
N HIS A 9 7.29 -8.04 18.96
CA HIS A 9 7.84 -7.75 17.66
C HIS A 9 6.81 -8.07 16.59
N MET A 10 6.61 -7.16 15.67
CA MET A 10 5.80 -7.34 14.47
C MET A 10 6.73 -7.62 13.30
N GLY A 11 6.62 -8.82 12.74
CA GLY A 11 7.38 -9.28 11.58
C GLY A 11 6.54 -9.34 10.31
N ALA A 12 7.10 -9.93 9.27
CA ALA A 12 6.45 -10.04 7.96
C ALA A 12 5.25 -11.00 8.00
N ALA A 13 4.27 -10.71 7.15
CA ALA A 13 3.22 -11.67 6.81
C ALA A 13 3.76 -12.73 5.82
N PRO A 14 3.15 -13.93 5.74
CA PRO A 14 3.49 -14.93 4.70
C PRO A 14 3.36 -14.39 3.27
N CYS A 15 2.41 -13.51 3.03
CA CYS A 15 2.26 -12.70 1.83
C CYS A 15 1.80 -11.30 2.28
N ALA A 16 2.53 -10.27 1.94
CA ALA A 16 2.11 -8.93 2.28
C ALA A 16 0.92 -8.48 1.43
N ILE A 17 0.09 -7.60 1.98
CA ILE A 17 -0.96 -6.93 1.24
C ILE A 17 -0.68 -5.43 1.20
N ASP A 18 -0.58 -4.90 0.00
CA ASP A 18 -0.40 -3.48 -0.30
C ASP A 18 -1.66 -2.93 -0.96
N LEU A 19 -1.74 -1.63 -1.08
CA LEU A 19 -2.92 -0.97 -1.63
C LEU A 19 -2.50 0.27 -2.43
N THR A 20 -3.05 0.44 -3.63
CA THR A 20 -3.04 1.74 -4.32
C THR A 20 -4.25 2.53 -3.81
N ASP A 21 -4.06 3.79 -3.44
CA ASP A 21 -5.15 4.59 -2.86
C ASP A 21 -6.16 5.08 -3.92
N GLY A 22 -5.71 5.30 -5.15
CA GLY A 22 -6.53 5.75 -6.28
C GLY A 22 -6.33 7.23 -6.65
N SER A 23 -5.37 7.90 -6.00
CA SER A 23 -5.13 9.33 -6.22
C SER A 23 -4.37 9.68 -7.50
N GLU A 24 -3.93 8.72 -8.27
CA GLU A 24 -3.21 9.01 -9.52
C GLU A 24 -4.04 9.82 -10.52
N ARG A 25 -5.37 9.78 -10.41
CA ARG A 25 -6.33 10.48 -11.25
C ARG A 25 -7.41 11.24 -10.48
N GLY A 26 -7.34 11.23 -9.16
CA GLY A 26 -8.38 11.77 -8.31
C GLY A 26 -7.88 12.38 -7.01
N GLU A 27 -8.77 12.53 -6.06
CA GLU A 27 -8.45 13.03 -4.73
C GLU A 27 -7.72 11.96 -3.90
N TYR A 28 -6.70 12.40 -3.14
CA TYR A 28 -6.01 11.53 -2.20
C TYR A 28 -6.97 11.00 -1.12
N VAL A 29 -6.99 9.69 -0.94
CA VAL A 29 -7.78 9.07 0.12
C VAL A 29 -6.91 8.95 1.37
N SER A 30 -7.27 9.72 2.42
CA SER A 30 -6.48 9.76 3.66
C SER A 30 -6.38 8.40 4.33
N GLN A 31 -5.24 8.15 4.98
CA GLN A 31 -5.02 6.86 5.66
C GLN A 31 -5.94 6.67 6.87
N ASP A 32 -6.42 7.74 7.48
CA ASP A 32 -7.47 7.67 8.50
C ASP A 32 -8.77 7.07 7.94
N TYR A 33 -9.18 7.49 6.74
CA TYR A 33 -10.39 6.97 6.11
C TYR A 33 -10.21 5.49 5.72
N ILE A 34 -9.08 5.16 5.09
CA ILE A 34 -8.76 3.78 4.70
C ILE A 34 -8.70 2.87 5.94
N LEU A 35 -8.03 3.29 6.99
CA LEU A 35 -7.93 2.53 8.25
C LEU A 35 -9.29 2.29 8.89
N LYS A 36 -10.15 3.33 8.95
CA LYS A 36 -11.51 3.19 9.48
C LYS A 36 -12.34 2.20 8.68
N THR A 37 -12.26 2.28 7.36
CA THR A 37 -12.98 1.42 6.42
C THR A 37 -12.50 -0.03 6.48
N LEU A 38 -11.21 -0.26 6.40
CA LEU A 38 -10.62 -1.61 6.36
C LEU A 38 -10.44 -2.23 7.75
N GLY A 39 -10.22 -1.42 8.78
CA GLY A 39 -10.03 -1.84 10.16
C GLY A 39 -8.61 -2.28 10.50
N ARG A 40 -7.66 -2.23 9.54
CA ARG A 40 -6.23 -2.47 9.77
C ARG A 40 -5.38 -1.75 8.72
N PRO A 41 -4.11 -1.40 9.02
CA PRO A 41 -3.18 -0.87 8.03
C PRO A 41 -2.76 -1.95 7.03
N MET A 42 -2.39 -1.52 5.83
CA MET A 42 -1.70 -2.36 4.84
C MET A 42 -0.19 -2.36 5.11
N ARG A 43 0.57 -3.24 4.45
CA ARG A 43 2.05 -3.18 4.54
C ARG A 43 2.56 -1.89 3.95
N SER A 44 2.16 -1.58 2.71
CA SER A 44 2.49 -0.32 2.06
C SER A 44 1.30 0.27 1.31
N VAL A 45 1.38 1.57 1.03
CA VAL A 45 0.44 2.26 0.14
C VAL A 45 1.20 2.80 -1.05
N ASN A 46 0.69 2.49 -2.24
CA ASN A 46 1.28 2.91 -3.51
C ASN A 46 0.68 4.25 -3.94
N LEU A 47 1.57 5.20 -4.20
CA LEU A 47 1.29 6.48 -4.84
C LEU A 47 1.87 6.46 -6.25
N MET A 48 1.18 7.04 -7.21
CA MET A 48 1.58 7.04 -8.61
C MET A 48 1.76 8.47 -9.11
N TYR A 49 2.96 8.78 -9.61
CA TYR A 49 3.35 10.11 -10.09
C TYR A 49 4.19 10.01 -11.36
N CYS A 50 4.30 11.12 -12.10
CA CYS A 50 5.20 11.24 -13.25
C CYS A 50 6.28 12.28 -13.02
N TYR A 51 7.49 12.05 -13.57
CA TYR A 51 8.63 12.96 -13.44
C TYR A 51 9.28 13.25 -14.80
N TYR A 52 8.85 14.33 -15.42
CA TYR A 52 9.33 14.82 -16.72
C TYR A 52 9.85 16.25 -16.57
N PRO A 53 11.02 16.45 -15.92
CA PRO A 53 11.50 17.80 -15.56
C PRO A 53 11.86 18.66 -16.76
N PHE A 54 12.08 18.07 -17.94
CA PHE A 54 12.36 18.78 -19.18
C PHE A 54 11.11 19.09 -20.02
N ASP A 55 9.94 18.66 -19.54
CA ASP A 55 8.65 18.83 -20.21
C ASP A 55 7.52 19.05 -19.19
N THR A 56 7.59 20.17 -18.50
CA THR A 56 6.69 20.50 -17.39
C THR A 56 5.22 20.64 -17.78
N GLU A 57 4.93 20.85 -19.09
CA GLU A 57 3.55 20.91 -19.59
C GLU A 57 2.98 19.54 -19.97
N PHE A 58 3.81 18.48 -19.88
CA PHE A 58 3.43 17.15 -20.30
C PHE A 58 2.16 16.63 -19.60
N PRO A 59 2.00 16.73 -18.26
CA PRO A 59 0.79 16.24 -17.59
C PRO A 59 -0.48 16.92 -18.11
N GLN A 60 -0.42 18.24 -18.37
CA GLN A 60 -1.56 19.00 -18.90
C GLN A 60 -1.92 18.57 -20.32
N ARG A 61 -0.90 18.32 -21.16
CA ARG A 61 -1.16 17.85 -22.54
C ARG A 61 -1.73 16.44 -22.57
N ALA A 62 -1.20 15.54 -21.73
CA ALA A 62 -1.69 14.18 -21.61
C ALA A 62 -3.15 14.16 -21.16
N SER A 63 -3.45 14.88 -20.09
CA SER A 63 -4.81 15.00 -19.55
C SER A 63 -5.80 15.57 -20.56
N THR A 64 -5.41 16.61 -21.32
CA THR A 64 -6.25 17.20 -22.35
C THR A 64 -6.49 16.23 -23.51
N ALA A 65 -5.46 15.55 -23.97
CA ALA A 65 -5.57 14.58 -25.05
C ALA A 65 -6.47 13.40 -24.63
N PHE A 66 -6.36 12.94 -23.41
CA PHE A 66 -7.16 11.86 -22.84
C PHE A 66 -8.64 12.28 -22.70
N ALA A 67 -8.90 13.45 -22.13
CA ALA A 67 -10.27 13.94 -21.88
C ALA A 67 -11.11 14.11 -23.16
N ASN A 68 -10.47 14.36 -24.30
CA ASN A 68 -11.16 14.61 -25.59
C ASN A 68 -11.28 13.35 -26.49
N ARG A 69 -10.86 12.18 -25.99
CA ARG A 69 -10.89 10.95 -26.80
C ARG A 69 -11.91 9.96 -26.28
N ALA A 70 -12.92 9.73 -27.08
CA ALA A 70 -13.87 8.63 -26.92
C ALA A 70 -13.39 7.41 -27.73
N VAL A 71 -12.16 6.95 -27.52
CA VAL A 71 -11.60 5.82 -28.25
C VAL A 71 -10.79 4.91 -27.34
N GLY A 72 -11.02 3.63 -27.43
CA GLY A 72 -10.28 2.62 -26.71
C GLY A 72 -8.79 2.65 -27.00
N PHE A 73 -8.20 1.63 -27.48
CA PHE A 73 -6.79 1.28 -27.53
C PHE A 73 -5.76 2.19 -28.17
N GLN A 74 -6.13 3.10 -29.02
CA GLN A 74 -5.15 3.93 -29.75
C GLN A 74 -5.01 5.29 -29.10
N TRP A 75 -4.09 5.35 -28.15
CA TRP A 75 -3.63 6.62 -27.61
C TRP A 75 -2.71 7.27 -28.65
N ASP A 76 -3.15 8.37 -29.27
CA ASP A 76 -2.23 9.18 -30.08
C ASP A 76 -1.23 9.91 -29.19
N TYR A 77 -1.56 10.03 -27.91
CA TYR A 77 -0.71 10.56 -26.86
C TYR A 77 -0.45 9.47 -25.82
N PRO A 78 0.76 9.39 -25.27
CA PRO A 78 1.08 8.42 -24.21
C PRO A 78 0.18 8.56 -22.98
N TYR A 79 -0.13 7.44 -22.38
CA TYR A 79 -0.95 7.35 -21.19
C TYR A 79 -0.10 7.59 -19.93
N ASP A 80 -0.07 8.83 -19.45
CA ASP A 80 0.66 9.28 -18.27
C ASP A 80 -0.13 10.44 -17.64
N ASP A 81 -1.38 10.19 -17.32
CA ASP A 81 -2.28 11.20 -16.73
C ASP A 81 -2.08 11.37 -15.22
N TYR A 82 -1.01 10.80 -14.68
CA TYR A 82 -0.62 10.96 -13.28
C TYR A 82 -0.21 12.39 -12.97
N PHE A 83 -0.39 12.79 -11.71
CA PHE A 83 0.09 14.06 -11.24
C PHE A 83 1.62 14.14 -11.28
N PRO A 84 2.19 15.36 -11.49
CA PRO A 84 3.63 15.51 -11.52
C PRO A 84 4.22 15.30 -10.12
N TYR A 85 5.31 14.53 -10.04
CA TYR A 85 6.16 14.49 -8.87
C TYR A 85 6.89 15.84 -8.74
N THR A 86 6.55 16.58 -7.71
CA THR A 86 7.03 17.94 -7.49
C THR A 86 8.29 18.00 -6.61
N GLY A 87 8.87 16.85 -6.27
CA GLY A 87 10.20 16.71 -5.70
C GLY A 87 11.30 16.66 -6.77
N GLY A 88 12.41 16.03 -6.44
CA GLY A 88 13.58 15.93 -7.30
C GLY A 88 14.42 17.20 -7.32
N LEU A 89 15.19 17.40 -8.38
CA LEU A 89 16.15 18.50 -8.47
C LEU A 89 15.46 19.87 -8.47
N GLY A 90 15.68 20.63 -7.39
CA GLY A 90 15.03 21.93 -7.19
C GLY A 90 13.56 21.87 -6.79
N GLY A 91 13.05 20.68 -6.44
CA GLY A 91 11.65 20.46 -6.07
C GLY A 91 11.29 20.93 -4.67
N ASP A 92 9.99 20.84 -4.35
CA ASP A 92 9.40 21.27 -3.07
C ASP A 92 9.02 20.06 -2.21
N ARG A 93 9.78 19.83 -1.14
CA ARG A 93 9.53 18.78 -0.13
C ARG A 93 8.33 19.03 0.79
N ASN A 94 7.64 20.16 0.65
CA ASN A 94 6.39 20.46 1.35
C ASN A 94 5.16 20.25 0.48
N SER A 95 5.36 19.82 -0.75
CA SER A 95 4.28 19.58 -1.72
C SER A 95 3.39 18.39 -1.32
N GLU A 96 2.33 18.18 -2.11
CA GLU A 96 1.29 17.19 -1.80
C GLU A 96 1.85 15.77 -1.67
N VAL A 97 2.70 15.33 -2.59
CA VAL A 97 3.28 13.98 -2.56
C VAL A 97 3.99 13.68 -1.22
N PHE A 98 4.71 14.65 -0.68
CA PHE A 98 5.40 14.46 0.62
C PHE A 98 4.42 14.47 1.80
N ARG A 99 3.30 15.22 1.71
CA ARG A 99 2.23 15.15 2.72
C ARG A 99 1.58 13.77 2.73
N GLN A 100 1.31 13.23 1.56
CA GLN A 100 0.76 11.87 1.40
C GLN A 100 1.73 10.80 1.93
N MET A 101 3.01 10.85 1.58
CA MET A 101 4.02 9.94 2.12
C MET A 101 4.13 10.02 3.65
N ARG A 102 4.06 11.23 4.23
CA ARG A 102 4.03 11.39 5.69
C ARG A 102 2.74 10.82 6.31
N ASP A 103 1.61 10.97 5.64
CA ASP A 103 0.34 10.38 6.10
C ASP A 103 0.42 8.85 6.14
N ILE A 104 0.95 8.22 5.09
CA ILE A 104 1.19 6.78 5.01
C ILE A 104 2.11 6.33 6.15
N ARG A 105 3.25 6.98 6.31
CA ARG A 105 4.28 6.58 7.27
C ARG A 105 3.81 6.69 8.72
N ARG A 106 3.11 7.77 9.10
CA ARG A 106 2.60 7.95 10.46
C ARG A 106 1.53 6.93 10.84
N HIS A 107 0.84 6.35 9.86
CA HIS A 107 -0.12 5.24 10.07
C HIS A 107 0.57 3.85 10.08
N GLY A 108 1.89 3.81 10.24
CA GLY A 108 2.63 2.57 10.39
C GLY A 108 2.79 1.76 9.10
N GLN A 109 2.65 2.40 7.94
CA GLN A 109 2.77 1.75 6.64
C GLN A 109 4.03 2.22 5.93
N ASP A 110 4.57 1.40 5.04
CA ASP A 110 5.63 1.79 4.14
C ASP A 110 5.07 2.52 2.92
N VAL A 111 5.93 3.28 2.24
CA VAL A 111 5.58 3.95 0.99
C VAL A 111 6.02 3.09 -0.19
N THR A 112 5.11 2.85 -1.13
CA THR A 112 5.45 2.49 -2.50
C THR A 112 5.25 3.73 -3.36
N LEU A 113 6.27 4.15 -4.06
CA LEU A 113 6.19 5.24 -5.04
C LEU A 113 6.39 4.69 -6.44
N THR A 114 5.33 4.70 -7.23
CA THR A 114 5.43 4.46 -8.67
C THR A 114 5.74 5.78 -9.34
N LEU A 115 6.85 5.82 -10.08
CA LEU A 115 7.33 7.03 -10.73
C LEU A 115 7.61 6.76 -12.21
N THR A 116 6.74 7.25 -13.09
CA THR A 116 7.03 7.27 -14.52
C THR A 116 8.00 8.41 -14.79
N CYS A 117 9.21 8.06 -15.19
CA CYS A 117 10.33 8.99 -15.26
C CYS A 117 10.87 9.10 -16.68
N ASP A 118 11.19 10.34 -17.11
CA ASP A 118 11.89 10.55 -18.37
C ASP A 118 13.28 9.88 -18.32
N PRO A 119 13.59 8.92 -19.22
CA PRO A 119 14.90 8.26 -19.23
C PRO A 119 16.09 9.20 -19.51
N ALA A 120 15.82 10.44 -19.91
CA ALA A 120 16.86 11.46 -20.15
C ALA A 120 17.29 12.23 -18.90
N VAL A 121 16.71 11.97 -17.71
CA VAL A 121 17.10 12.63 -16.46
C VAL A 121 18.55 12.28 -16.11
N SER A 122 19.26 13.27 -15.55
CA SER A 122 20.66 13.12 -15.15
C SER A 122 20.79 12.50 -13.75
N ASP A 123 22.01 12.09 -13.38
CA ASP A 123 22.34 11.62 -12.03
C ASP A 123 21.98 12.64 -10.94
N ALA A 124 22.05 13.95 -11.25
CA ALA A 124 21.63 14.98 -10.30
C ALA A 124 20.12 14.88 -9.98
N HIS A 125 19.28 14.55 -10.95
CA HIS A 125 17.85 14.33 -10.73
C HIS A 125 17.61 13.05 -9.92
N LEU A 126 18.29 11.95 -10.27
CA LEU A 126 18.18 10.68 -9.56
C LEU A 126 18.65 10.79 -8.11
N THR A 127 19.78 11.48 -7.89
CA THR A 127 20.29 11.77 -6.55
C THR A 127 19.28 12.59 -5.74
N ALA A 128 18.69 13.62 -6.35
CA ALA A 128 17.69 14.44 -5.67
C ALA A 128 16.44 13.62 -5.29
N ILE A 129 15.96 12.74 -6.16
CA ILE A 129 14.87 11.80 -5.84
C ILE A 129 15.29 10.89 -4.67
N ALA A 130 16.50 10.32 -4.70
CA ALA A 130 17.00 9.49 -3.61
C ALA A 130 17.01 10.23 -2.27
N GLU A 131 17.53 11.46 -2.24
CA GLU A 131 17.57 12.32 -1.05
C GLU A 131 16.17 12.74 -0.57
N ASP A 132 15.18 12.80 -1.47
CA ASP A 132 13.78 13.04 -1.12
C ASP A 132 13.18 11.85 -0.39
N LEU A 133 13.48 10.63 -0.82
CA LEU A 133 12.91 9.38 -0.30
C LEU A 133 13.63 8.87 0.95
N LYS A 134 14.88 9.27 1.13
CA LYS A 134 15.75 8.86 2.24
C LYS A 134 15.12 9.01 3.64
N PRO A 135 14.34 10.07 3.95
CA PRO A 135 13.73 10.24 5.27
C PRO A 135 12.53 9.33 5.56
N PHE A 136 12.03 8.53 4.63
CA PHE A 136 10.74 7.87 4.75
C PHE A 136 10.79 6.38 5.19
N GLY A 137 11.88 5.92 5.81
CA GLY A 137 12.02 4.53 6.20
C GLY A 137 12.15 3.63 4.98
N ARG A 138 11.67 2.40 5.04
CA ARG A 138 11.65 1.53 3.88
C ARG A 138 10.69 2.10 2.82
N VAL A 139 11.21 2.33 1.62
CA VAL A 139 10.44 2.79 0.46
C VAL A 139 10.64 1.81 -0.69
N PHE A 140 9.54 1.45 -1.36
CA PHE A 140 9.56 0.71 -2.62
C PHE A 140 9.43 1.72 -3.76
N LEU A 141 10.48 1.87 -4.58
CA LEU A 141 10.46 2.76 -5.74
C LEU A 141 10.26 1.95 -7.02
N ARG A 142 9.05 2.02 -7.58
CA ARG A 142 8.67 1.36 -8.84
C ARG A 142 8.89 2.34 -9.99
N LEU A 143 10.09 2.26 -10.61
CA LEU A 143 10.45 3.13 -11.73
C LEU A 143 9.91 2.59 -13.04
N ASN A 144 9.23 3.45 -13.81
CA ASN A 144 8.76 3.14 -15.16
C ASN A 144 8.04 1.79 -15.23
N HIS A 145 6.99 1.63 -14.41
CA HIS A 145 6.23 0.39 -14.35
C HIS A 145 5.62 0.03 -15.71
N GLU A 146 5.32 -1.26 -15.92
CA GLU A 146 4.86 -1.80 -17.19
C GLU A 146 5.78 -1.43 -18.38
N ALA A 147 7.10 -1.42 -18.11
CA ALA A 147 8.09 -0.88 -19.04
C ALA A 147 8.17 -1.60 -20.38
N THR A 148 7.67 -2.83 -20.47
CA THR A 148 7.54 -3.59 -21.73
C THR A 148 6.32 -3.22 -22.56
N GLY A 149 5.42 -2.38 -22.01
CA GLY A 149 4.30 -1.78 -22.75
C GLY A 149 4.74 -0.70 -23.72
N ASN A 150 3.77 -0.10 -24.39
CA ASN A 150 4.02 1.00 -25.33
C ASN A 150 3.09 2.20 -25.12
N TRP A 151 2.43 2.25 -23.99
CA TRP A 151 1.41 3.26 -23.68
C TRP A 151 1.94 4.44 -22.87
N PHE A 152 3.07 4.29 -22.16
CA PHE A 152 3.67 5.37 -21.40
C PHE A 152 4.60 6.26 -22.24
N SER A 153 4.77 7.50 -21.80
CA SER A 153 5.58 8.52 -22.46
C SER A 153 7.05 8.11 -22.57
N PHE A 154 7.62 7.49 -21.55
CA PHE A 154 9.02 7.07 -21.57
C PHE A 154 9.29 6.05 -22.68
N ASN A 155 8.32 5.19 -23.04
CA ASN A 155 8.42 4.25 -24.16
C ASN A 155 8.29 4.92 -25.54
N LYS A 156 7.80 6.16 -25.58
CA LYS A 156 7.76 6.97 -26.80
C LYS A 156 9.01 7.83 -26.99
N ARG A 157 9.77 8.05 -25.91
CA ARG A 157 10.97 8.89 -25.90
C ARG A 157 12.28 8.11 -26.00
N ALA A 158 12.27 6.83 -25.64
CA ALA A 158 13.43 5.96 -25.64
C ALA A 158 13.07 4.55 -26.13
N SER A 159 14.06 3.83 -26.64
CA SER A 159 13.91 2.41 -26.96
C SER A 159 13.77 1.56 -25.70
N TYR A 160 13.20 0.37 -25.80
CA TYR A 160 13.11 -0.58 -24.67
C TYR A 160 14.46 -0.86 -24.04
N GLU A 161 15.50 -1.08 -24.84
CA GLU A 161 16.87 -1.25 -24.37
C GLU A 161 17.36 -0.05 -23.55
N ALA A 162 17.08 1.17 -24.03
CA ALA A 162 17.45 2.40 -23.32
C ALA A 162 16.70 2.54 -21.98
N VAL A 163 15.41 2.23 -21.95
CA VAL A 163 14.61 2.20 -20.70
C VAL A 163 15.13 1.16 -19.72
N ALA A 164 15.47 -0.04 -20.20
CA ALA A 164 16.06 -1.09 -19.36
C ALA A 164 17.41 -0.66 -18.77
N LYS A 165 18.31 -0.08 -19.57
CA LYS A 165 19.59 0.47 -19.11
C LYS A 165 19.40 1.63 -18.12
N PHE A 166 18.42 2.49 -18.38
CA PHE A 166 18.05 3.54 -17.44
C PHE A 166 17.64 2.99 -16.09
N PHE A 167 16.79 1.95 -16.04
CA PHE A 167 16.39 1.32 -14.78
C PHE A 167 17.61 0.80 -14.00
N VAL A 168 18.53 0.09 -14.68
CA VAL A 168 19.74 -0.44 -14.04
C VAL A 168 20.58 0.68 -13.45
N HIS A 169 20.86 1.73 -14.24
CA HIS A 169 21.63 2.89 -13.80
C HIS A 169 20.95 3.65 -12.66
N ALA A 170 19.65 3.91 -12.79
CA ALA A 170 18.88 4.59 -11.75
C ALA A 170 18.88 3.80 -10.44
N SER A 171 18.75 2.48 -10.49
CA SER A 171 18.81 1.61 -9.32
C SER A 171 20.16 1.74 -8.59
N ASP A 172 21.27 1.81 -9.32
CA ASP A 172 22.59 1.98 -8.73
C ASP A 172 22.75 3.35 -8.07
N VAL A 173 22.31 4.42 -8.73
CA VAL A 173 22.37 5.79 -8.17
C VAL A 173 21.48 5.90 -6.92
N ILE A 174 20.24 5.42 -6.98
CA ILE A 174 19.30 5.45 -5.84
C ILE A 174 19.88 4.69 -4.65
N ARG A 175 20.37 3.48 -4.86
CA ARG A 175 20.95 2.64 -3.78
C ARG A 175 22.19 3.29 -3.15
N ALA A 176 23.01 3.97 -3.94
CA ALA A 176 24.19 4.68 -3.42
C ALA A 176 23.83 5.87 -2.51
N HIS A 177 22.72 6.54 -2.75
CA HIS A 177 22.31 7.74 -2.02
C HIS A 177 21.21 7.50 -0.96
N ALA A 178 20.37 6.48 -1.14
CA ALA A 178 19.28 6.13 -0.24
C ALA A 178 19.16 4.61 -0.08
N PRO A 179 20.02 3.98 0.74
CA PRO A 179 20.05 2.52 0.91
C PRO A 179 18.78 1.94 1.56
N ASN A 180 17.89 2.77 2.07
CA ASN A 180 16.55 2.40 2.55
C ASN A 180 15.52 2.26 1.43
N VAL A 181 15.84 2.67 0.21
CA VAL A 181 14.94 2.57 -0.95
C VAL A 181 15.24 1.28 -1.71
N GLN A 182 14.21 0.46 -1.87
CA GLN A 182 14.25 -0.76 -2.66
C GLN A 182 13.65 -0.49 -4.04
N THR A 183 14.43 -0.75 -5.10
CA THR A 183 13.96 -0.54 -6.46
C THR A 183 13.13 -1.73 -6.94
N VAL A 184 11.99 -1.43 -7.56
CA VAL A 184 11.03 -2.41 -8.05
C VAL A 184 10.99 -2.34 -9.57
N ILE A 185 11.33 -3.45 -10.24
CA ILE A 185 11.09 -3.60 -11.68
C ILE A 185 9.70 -4.15 -11.93
N CYS A 186 8.93 -3.51 -12.82
CA CYS A 186 7.62 -3.99 -13.26
C CYS A 186 7.62 -4.11 -14.78
N ILE A 187 7.57 -5.33 -15.27
CA ILE A 187 7.65 -5.67 -16.71
C ILE A 187 6.73 -6.85 -17.02
N GLY A 188 6.57 -7.19 -18.30
CA GLY A 188 5.96 -8.45 -18.72
C GLY A 188 6.70 -9.67 -18.19
N GLY A 189 6.03 -10.79 -18.09
CA GLY A 189 6.51 -12.00 -17.41
C GLY A 189 7.65 -12.76 -18.11
N MET A 190 8.11 -12.27 -19.26
CA MET A 190 9.15 -12.95 -20.10
C MET A 190 8.76 -14.37 -20.51
N GLU A 191 7.49 -14.58 -20.78
CA GLU A 191 6.91 -15.88 -21.11
C GLU A 191 6.09 -15.90 -22.38
N SER A 192 6.08 -14.81 -23.14
CA SER A 192 5.30 -14.73 -24.37
C SER A 192 5.72 -15.81 -25.35
N SER A 193 4.76 -16.47 -25.97
CA SER A 193 4.99 -17.35 -27.12
C SER A 193 5.10 -16.57 -28.44
N ASP A 194 4.74 -15.29 -28.44
CA ASP A 194 4.94 -14.41 -29.56
C ASP A 194 6.40 -13.95 -29.64
N ALA A 195 7.04 -14.18 -30.79
CA ALA A 195 8.47 -13.90 -30.99
C ALA A 195 8.81 -12.41 -30.88
N HIS A 196 7.89 -11.52 -31.28
CA HIS A 196 8.10 -10.06 -31.21
C HIS A 196 8.02 -9.59 -29.76
N GLU A 197 7.00 -10.03 -29.01
CA GLU A 197 6.86 -9.72 -27.59
C GLU A 197 8.05 -10.29 -26.79
N MET A 198 8.45 -11.54 -27.07
CA MET A 198 9.59 -12.16 -26.42
C MET A 198 10.90 -11.40 -26.68
N ALA A 199 11.13 -10.93 -27.92
CA ALA A 199 12.32 -10.15 -28.24
C ALA A 199 12.34 -8.81 -27.47
N LYS A 200 11.20 -8.15 -27.37
CA LYS A 200 11.02 -6.91 -26.59
C LYS A 200 11.27 -7.14 -25.09
N GLU A 201 10.66 -8.18 -24.52
CA GLU A 201 10.84 -8.52 -23.11
C GLU A 201 12.28 -8.88 -22.79
N GLN A 202 12.99 -9.55 -23.72
CA GLN A 202 14.39 -9.95 -23.55
C GLN A 202 15.34 -8.75 -23.39
N GLU A 203 15.00 -7.57 -23.92
CA GLU A 203 15.78 -6.34 -23.72
C GLU A 203 15.84 -5.93 -22.25
N PHE A 204 14.83 -6.34 -21.45
CA PHE A 204 14.77 -6.09 -20.02
C PHE A 204 15.46 -7.14 -19.13
N ALA A 205 16.08 -8.17 -19.70
CA ALA A 205 16.72 -9.22 -18.90
C ALA A 205 17.79 -8.68 -17.94
N CYS A 206 18.48 -7.59 -18.30
CA CYS A 206 19.47 -6.95 -17.43
C CYS A 206 18.88 -6.29 -16.18
N THR A 207 17.60 -5.97 -16.16
CA THR A 207 16.94 -5.34 -15.01
C THR A 207 16.66 -6.33 -13.88
N ILE A 208 16.51 -7.61 -14.20
CA ILE A 208 16.17 -8.66 -13.23
C ILE A 208 17.22 -8.80 -12.12
N PRO A 209 18.53 -8.93 -12.41
CA PRO A 209 19.55 -8.94 -11.36
C PRO A 209 19.75 -7.57 -10.69
N ALA A 210 19.42 -6.46 -11.36
CA ALA A 210 19.62 -5.11 -10.85
C ALA A 210 18.56 -4.69 -9.82
N ALA A 211 17.30 -5.10 -10.00
CA ALA A 211 16.20 -4.77 -9.11
C ALA A 211 16.32 -5.43 -7.75
N ASP A 212 15.80 -4.79 -6.69
CA ASP A 212 15.67 -5.37 -5.35
C ASP A 212 14.41 -6.25 -5.25
N VAL A 213 13.34 -5.85 -5.92
CA VAL A 213 12.05 -6.55 -5.96
C VAL A 213 11.60 -6.72 -7.41
N TRP A 214 11.09 -7.89 -7.72
CA TRP A 214 10.46 -8.16 -9.02
C TRP A 214 8.96 -7.91 -8.96
N SER A 215 8.39 -7.41 -10.05
CA SER A 215 6.96 -7.18 -10.15
C SER A 215 6.44 -7.42 -11.57
N VAL A 216 5.22 -7.89 -11.62
CA VAL A 216 4.36 -7.89 -12.80
C VAL A 216 2.99 -7.37 -12.40
N ASP A 217 2.26 -6.74 -13.34
CA ASP A 217 0.89 -6.32 -13.16
C ASP A 217 -0.02 -7.33 -13.86
N GLN A 218 -0.98 -7.89 -13.13
CA GLN A 218 -1.82 -8.98 -13.64
C GLN A 218 -3.28 -8.85 -13.19
N TYR A 219 -4.14 -8.82 -14.17
CA TYR A 219 -5.59 -8.73 -13.96
C TYR A 219 -6.28 -9.93 -14.60
N PRO A 220 -7.05 -10.75 -13.87
CA PRO A 220 -7.90 -11.78 -14.47
C PRO A 220 -9.01 -11.18 -15.32
N ALA A 221 -9.44 -9.96 -15.04
CA ALA A 221 -10.32 -9.16 -15.88
C ALA A 221 -9.90 -7.70 -15.81
N LEU A 222 -9.83 -7.03 -16.95
CA LEU A 222 -9.45 -5.62 -17.06
C LEU A 222 -10.15 -4.97 -18.24
N HIS A 223 -10.54 -3.72 -18.04
CA HIS A 223 -11.17 -2.83 -18.99
C HIS A 223 -10.20 -1.72 -19.42
N TRP A 224 -9.77 -1.71 -20.67
CA TRP A 224 -8.90 -0.67 -21.20
C TRP A 224 -9.73 0.48 -21.75
N GLY A 225 -9.37 1.72 -21.48
CA GLY A 225 -9.98 2.91 -22.05
C GLY A 225 -11.30 3.32 -21.40
N TRP A 226 -11.68 2.73 -20.27
CA TRP A 226 -12.82 3.19 -19.48
C TRP A 226 -12.60 4.66 -19.04
N PRO A 227 -13.64 5.53 -19.06
CA PRO A 227 -15.03 5.28 -19.42
C PRO A 227 -15.34 5.47 -20.92
N TYR A 228 -14.37 5.74 -21.76
CA TYR A 228 -14.58 6.25 -23.13
C TYR A 228 -15.02 5.17 -24.11
N ASP A 229 -14.59 3.95 -23.93
CA ASP A 229 -14.86 2.83 -24.83
C ASP A 229 -16.17 2.11 -24.57
N THR A 230 -16.76 2.26 -23.38
CA THR A 230 -18.07 1.67 -23.03
C THR A 230 -19.18 2.16 -23.94
N ALA A 231 -19.03 3.35 -24.53
CA ALA A 231 -20.00 3.94 -25.44
C ALA A 231 -19.86 3.43 -26.88
N LEU A 232 -18.84 2.66 -27.21
CA LEU A 232 -18.61 2.19 -28.59
C LEU A 232 -19.40 0.89 -28.86
N PRO A 233 -20.09 0.82 -30.03
CA PRO A 233 -20.74 -0.40 -30.45
C PRO A 233 -19.74 -1.55 -30.55
N GLY A 234 -19.97 -2.64 -29.78
CA GLY A 234 -19.09 -3.78 -29.77
C GLY A 234 -17.95 -3.75 -28.77
N GLY A 235 -17.93 -2.78 -27.83
CA GLY A 235 -16.98 -2.53 -26.77
C GLY A 235 -15.90 -3.60 -26.58
N HIS A 236 -14.73 -3.42 -27.26
CA HIS A 236 -13.74 -4.48 -27.37
C HIS A 236 -12.54 -4.29 -26.45
N SER A 237 -12.56 -3.23 -25.64
CA SER A 237 -11.45 -2.86 -24.80
C SER A 237 -11.52 -3.56 -23.45
N HIS A 238 -11.74 -4.87 -23.45
CA HIS A 238 -11.73 -5.60 -22.20
C HIS A 238 -11.08 -6.99 -22.38
N ARG A 239 -10.42 -7.42 -21.33
CA ARG A 239 -9.90 -8.77 -21.19
C ARG A 239 -10.65 -9.45 -20.04
N ARG A 240 -11.10 -10.67 -20.29
CA ARG A 240 -11.58 -11.57 -19.27
C ARG A 240 -10.86 -12.92 -19.42
N GLY A 241 -10.11 -13.30 -18.39
CA GLY A 241 -9.40 -14.57 -18.29
C GLY A 241 -9.84 -15.34 -17.06
N SER A 242 -9.12 -16.40 -16.75
CA SER A 242 -9.35 -17.16 -15.53
C SER A 242 -8.34 -16.81 -14.45
N CYS A 243 -8.78 -16.83 -13.19
CA CYS A 243 -7.88 -16.63 -12.05
C CYS A 243 -6.75 -17.67 -12.01
N MET A 244 -7.01 -18.90 -12.43
CA MET A 244 -6.01 -19.95 -12.50
C MET A 244 -4.92 -19.62 -13.53
N GLU A 245 -5.32 -19.22 -14.73
CA GLU A 245 -4.36 -18.83 -15.77
C GLU A 245 -3.52 -17.63 -15.32
N THR A 246 -4.16 -16.62 -14.74
CA THR A 246 -3.46 -15.44 -14.21
C THR A 246 -2.47 -15.83 -13.10
N TYR A 247 -2.87 -16.71 -12.19
CA TYR A 247 -2.02 -17.19 -11.11
C TYR A 247 -0.81 -17.97 -11.64
N GLU A 248 -1.06 -18.94 -12.52
CA GLU A 248 -0.01 -19.75 -13.12
C GLU A 248 0.95 -18.93 -14.01
N LEU A 249 0.43 -17.96 -14.75
CA LEU A 249 1.26 -17.02 -15.51
C LEU A 249 2.20 -16.24 -14.60
N THR A 250 1.68 -15.69 -13.52
CA THR A 250 2.47 -14.95 -12.52
C THR A 250 3.56 -15.85 -11.90
N LYS A 251 3.21 -17.08 -11.57
CA LYS A 251 4.16 -18.06 -11.00
C LYS A 251 5.27 -18.42 -11.99
N ARG A 252 4.93 -18.63 -13.28
CA ARG A 252 5.93 -18.84 -14.32
C ARG A 252 6.84 -17.63 -14.51
N SER A 253 6.29 -16.42 -14.44
CA SER A 253 7.10 -15.18 -14.47
C SER A 253 8.15 -15.17 -13.36
N PHE A 254 7.76 -15.52 -12.13
CA PHE A 254 8.72 -15.67 -11.03
C PHE A 254 9.81 -16.70 -11.33
N GLN A 255 9.45 -17.86 -11.87
CA GLN A 255 10.41 -18.91 -12.22
C GLN A 255 11.39 -18.42 -13.29
N ARG A 256 10.87 -17.72 -14.30
CA ARG A 256 11.68 -17.14 -15.37
C ARG A 256 12.64 -16.06 -14.86
N PHE A 257 12.17 -15.16 -14.00
CA PHE A 257 13.04 -14.16 -13.39
C PHE A 257 14.13 -14.79 -12.51
N ARG A 258 13.79 -15.84 -11.78
CA ARG A 258 14.77 -16.61 -11.01
C ARG A 258 15.85 -17.24 -11.90
N GLU A 259 15.49 -17.81 -13.04
CA GLU A 259 16.45 -18.33 -14.02
C GLU A 259 17.38 -17.23 -14.52
N LEU A 260 16.83 -16.06 -14.90
CA LEU A 260 17.61 -14.90 -15.37
C LEU A 260 18.52 -14.32 -14.28
N ASN A 261 18.17 -14.52 -13.01
CA ASN A 261 18.99 -14.15 -11.86
C ASN A 261 19.94 -15.27 -11.39
N GLY A 262 20.33 -16.17 -12.26
CA GLY A 262 21.28 -17.24 -11.93
C GLY A 262 20.75 -18.27 -10.94
N GLY A 263 19.45 -18.43 -10.82
CA GLY A 263 18.77 -19.38 -9.92
C GLY A 263 18.46 -18.80 -8.52
N ALA A 264 18.98 -17.63 -8.18
CA ALA A 264 18.66 -16.97 -6.91
C ALA A 264 17.31 -16.24 -6.99
N ALA A 265 16.44 -16.48 -5.99
CA ALA A 265 15.17 -15.79 -5.90
C ALA A 265 15.33 -14.40 -5.25
N LYS A 266 14.52 -13.45 -5.69
CA LYS A 266 14.27 -12.18 -5.02
C LYS A 266 12.79 -12.09 -4.65
N PRO A 267 12.39 -11.17 -3.75
CA PRO A 267 10.98 -10.94 -3.50
C PRO A 267 10.23 -10.63 -4.80
N MET A 268 9.08 -11.29 -4.98
CA MET A 268 8.17 -11.07 -6.11
C MET A 268 6.87 -10.47 -5.62
N MET A 269 6.38 -9.44 -6.27
CA MET A 269 5.07 -8.86 -5.97
C MET A 269 4.21 -8.77 -7.23
N LEU A 270 2.89 -8.84 -7.04
CA LEU A 270 1.96 -8.27 -7.99
C LEU A 270 1.92 -6.77 -7.71
N GLY A 271 2.43 -5.97 -8.65
CA GLY A 271 2.46 -4.52 -8.54
C GLY A 271 1.09 -3.90 -8.71
N GLU A 272 0.23 -4.58 -9.47
CA GLU A 272 -1.20 -4.29 -9.58
C GLU A 272 -1.97 -5.59 -9.76
N PHE A 273 -3.02 -5.74 -8.96
CA PHE A 273 -3.93 -6.87 -9.03
C PHE A 273 -5.36 -6.47 -8.68
N ASN A 274 -6.29 -6.78 -9.54
CA ASN A 274 -7.73 -6.80 -9.27
C ASN A 274 -8.46 -7.50 -10.43
N ALA A 275 -9.75 -7.81 -10.25
CA ALA A 275 -10.68 -8.12 -11.32
C ALA A 275 -11.62 -6.91 -11.49
N ASP A 276 -11.71 -6.39 -12.72
CA ASP A 276 -12.50 -5.21 -13.00
C ASP A 276 -14.00 -5.50 -13.00
N GLY A 277 -14.73 -4.89 -12.07
CA GLY A 277 -16.17 -5.05 -11.92
C GLY A 277 -16.99 -4.46 -13.07
N ASP A 278 -16.41 -3.59 -13.90
CA ASP A 278 -17.06 -3.09 -15.11
C ASP A 278 -17.04 -4.14 -16.23
N VAL A 279 -16.12 -5.09 -16.18
CA VAL A 279 -16.05 -6.22 -17.12
C VAL A 279 -16.85 -7.42 -16.63
N THR A 280 -16.73 -7.74 -15.34
CA THR A 280 -17.28 -8.99 -14.77
C THR A 280 -18.63 -8.80 -14.11
N GLY A 281 -18.94 -7.57 -13.72
CA GLY A 281 -19.95 -7.28 -12.73
C GLY A 281 -19.42 -7.45 -11.29
N PRO A 282 -20.08 -6.79 -10.32
CA PRO A 282 -19.53 -6.63 -8.97
C PRO A 282 -19.42 -7.94 -8.18
N TYR A 283 -20.29 -8.90 -8.42
CA TYR A 283 -20.29 -10.17 -7.67
C TYR A 283 -19.25 -11.15 -8.20
N GLU A 284 -19.07 -11.22 -9.52
CA GLU A 284 -18.00 -12.04 -10.11
C GLU A 284 -16.63 -11.47 -9.78
N GLN A 285 -16.49 -10.14 -9.67
CA GLN A 285 -15.28 -9.50 -9.12
C GLN A 285 -14.95 -10.06 -7.71
N CYS A 286 -15.96 -10.20 -6.84
CA CYS A 286 -15.80 -10.81 -5.52
C CYS A 286 -15.30 -12.27 -5.61
N GLU A 287 -15.90 -13.06 -6.49
CA GLU A 287 -15.53 -14.46 -6.68
C GLU A 287 -14.13 -14.63 -7.25
N MET A 288 -13.74 -13.79 -8.21
CA MET A 288 -12.39 -13.79 -8.79
C MET A 288 -11.35 -13.41 -7.76
N THR A 289 -11.59 -12.37 -6.97
CA THR A 289 -10.70 -11.95 -5.88
C THR A 289 -10.54 -13.05 -4.83
N ASP A 290 -11.65 -13.64 -4.36
CA ASP A 290 -11.64 -14.74 -3.40
C ASP A 290 -10.90 -15.96 -3.97
N ARG A 291 -11.12 -16.30 -5.22
CA ARG A 291 -10.48 -17.44 -5.88
C ARG A 291 -8.96 -17.24 -6.02
N PHE A 292 -8.52 -16.08 -6.45
CA PHE A 292 -7.10 -15.80 -6.59
C PHE A 292 -6.36 -15.88 -5.25
N PHE A 293 -6.92 -15.25 -4.21
CA PHE A 293 -6.33 -15.32 -2.87
C PHE A 293 -6.32 -16.75 -2.30
N ARG A 294 -7.33 -17.56 -2.58
CA ARG A 294 -7.32 -19.00 -2.24
C ARG A 294 -6.22 -19.77 -2.96
N LEU A 295 -5.98 -19.50 -4.24
CA LEU A 295 -4.87 -20.12 -4.98
C LEU A 295 -3.56 -19.83 -4.29
N ARG A 296 -3.31 -18.56 -3.93
CA ARG A 296 -2.10 -18.17 -3.21
C ARG A 296 -2.00 -18.80 -1.82
N ARG A 297 -3.08 -18.81 -1.05
CA ARG A 297 -3.10 -19.40 0.29
C ARG A 297 -2.81 -20.90 0.28
N ASN A 298 -3.29 -21.61 -0.73
CA ASN A 298 -3.17 -23.07 -0.84
C ASN A 298 -1.88 -23.51 -1.55
N ASP A 299 -1.11 -22.61 -2.13
CA ASP A 299 0.18 -22.92 -2.73
C ASP A 299 1.25 -23.07 -1.63
N PRO A 300 1.88 -24.24 -1.49
CA PRO A 300 2.91 -24.45 -0.48
C PRO A 300 4.19 -23.67 -0.77
N GLU A 301 4.41 -23.21 -2.01
CA GLU A 301 5.58 -22.44 -2.38
C GLU A 301 5.40 -20.97 -1.97
N GLN A 302 6.38 -20.43 -1.28
CA GLN A 302 6.40 -19.03 -0.83
C GLN A 302 7.03 -18.11 -1.90
N TRP A 303 6.56 -18.19 -3.14
CA TRP A 303 7.13 -17.46 -4.28
C TRP A 303 6.61 -16.02 -4.42
N LEU A 304 5.34 -15.77 -4.05
CA LEU A 304 4.73 -14.44 -4.12
C LEU A 304 4.77 -13.77 -2.74
N SER A 305 5.59 -12.74 -2.62
CA SER A 305 5.86 -12.05 -1.36
C SER A 305 4.83 -10.98 -1.03
N ALA A 306 4.18 -10.39 -2.05
CA ALA A 306 3.20 -9.33 -1.85
C ALA A 306 2.19 -9.23 -3.00
N ILE A 307 1.03 -8.69 -2.67
CA ILE A 307 -0.02 -8.33 -3.64
C ILE A 307 -0.42 -6.89 -3.36
N ASN A 308 -0.24 -5.99 -4.34
CA ASN A 308 -0.80 -4.66 -4.30
C ASN A 308 -2.18 -4.69 -4.95
N PHE A 309 -3.22 -4.46 -4.14
CA PHE A 309 -4.58 -4.40 -4.63
C PHE A 309 -4.83 -3.05 -5.32
N TYR A 310 -5.20 -3.09 -6.58
CA TYR A 310 -5.48 -1.92 -7.40
C TYR A 310 -6.99 -1.82 -7.62
N GLN A 311 -7.75 -0.92 -6.94
CA GLN A 311 -7.26 0.09 -5.99
C GLN A 311 -8.32 0.36 -4.91
N PHE A 312 -8.07 1.28 -3.98
CA PHE A 312 -9.05 1.59 -2.94
C PHE A 312 -10.24 2.35 -3.52
N ARG A 313 -9.99 3.49 -4.19
CA ARG A 313 -11.05 4.28 -4.84
C ARG A 313 -10.77 4.44 -6.32
N ASP A 314 -11.78 4.24 -7.15
CA ASP A 314 -11.71 4.38 -8.60
C ASP A 314 -12.96 5.09 -9.16
N ARG A 315 -12.85 5.62 -10.37
CA ARG A 315 -13.98 6.20 -11.09
C ARG A 315 -14.98 5.15 -11.58
N GLY A 316 -14.47 3.94 -11.85
CA GLY A 316 -15.25 2.75 -12.23
C GLY A 316 -15.33 1.72 -11.10
N ARG A 317 -15.61 0.49 -11.46
CA ARG A 317 -15.74 -0.64 -10.51
C ARG A 317 -14.45 -1.45 -10.37
N LEU A 318 -13.32 -0.84 -10.68
CA LEU A 318 -12.02 -1.45 -10.38
C LEU A 318 -11.67 -1.26 -8.89
N GLY A 319 -12.15 -0.18 -8.26
CA GLY A 319 -11.90 0.13 -6.85
C GLY A 319 -12.68 -0.72 -5.86
N LEU A 320 -12.24 -0.72 -4.59
CA LEU A 320 -13.03 -1.15 -3.43
C LEU A 320 -14.22 -0.21 -3.20
N GLU A 321 -14.05 1.04 -3.58
CA GLU A 321 -15.08 2.08 -3.64
C GLU A 321 -15.07 2.73 -5.04
N THR A 322 -16.22 3.26 -5.46
CA THR A 322 -16.27 4.24 -6.55
C THR A 322 -16.29 5.64 -5.97
N GLU A 323 -15.86 6.64 -6.74
CA GLU A 323 -16.03 8.05 -6.38
C GLU A 323 -17.49 8.37 -6.06
N ASP A 324 -17.73 9.17 -5.04
CA ASP A 324 -19.05 9.75 -4.78
C ASP A 324 -19.13 11.13 -5.47
N PRO A 325 -19.95 11.31 -6.51
CA PRO A 325 -20.06 12.59 -7.20
C PRO A 325 -20.57 13.74 -6.32
N SER A 326 -21.16 13.43 -5.16
CA SER A 326 -21.70 14.41 -4.22
C SER A 326 -20.71 14.82 -3.13
N ASP A 327 -19.71 13.99 -2.86
CA ASP A 327 -18.70 14.23 -1.83
C ASP A 327 -17.35 13.60 -2.21
N PRO A 328 -16.37 14.38 -2.65
CA PRO A 328 -15.06 13.86 -3.07
C PRO A 328 -14.27 13.20 -1.92
N HIS A 329 -14.63 13.45 -0.66
CA HIS A 329 -13.95 12.89 0.51
C HIS A 329 -14.50 11.51 0.91
N SER A 330 -15.63 11.09 0.36
CA SER A 330 -16.23 9.78 0.59
C SER A 330 -16.27 8.96 -0.70
N GLY A 331 -16.53 7.66 -0.57
CA GLY A 331 -16.71 6.74 -1.69
C GLY A 331 -17.94 5.89 -1.51
N ILE A 332 -18.43 5.34 -2.62
CA ILE A 332 -19.55 4.39 -2.64
C ILE A 332 -18.96 2.98 -2.58
N PRO A 333 -19.13 2.25 -1.46
CA PRO A 333 -18.57 0.91 -1.30
C PRO A 333 -19.04 -0.05 -2.39
N GLN A 334 -18.11 -0.80 -2.96
CA GLN A 334 -18.40 -1.88 -3.89
C GLN A 334 -18.49 -3.23 -3.14
N PRO A 335 -19.24 -4.23 -3.65
CA PRO A 335 -19.32 -5.55 -3.00
C PRO A 335 -17.97 -6.19 -2.72
N VAL A 336 -16.96 -5.96 -3.55
CA VAL A 336 -15.60 -6.48 -3.38
C VAL A 336 -14.92 -5.98 -2.11
N LEU A 337 -15.33 -4.85 -1.55
CA LEU A 337 -14.81 -4.31 -0.28
C LEU A 337 -14.97 -5.33 0.86
N GLU A 338 -16.13 -5.96 0.99
CA GLU A 338 -16.34 -6.95 2.06
C GLU A 338 -15.54 -8.24 1.82
N THR A 339 -15.36 -8.63 0.57
CA THR A 339 -14.48 -9.75 0.21
C THR A 339 -13.03 -9.43 0.58
N PHE A 340 -12.57 -8.23 0.25
CA PHE A 340 -11.22 -7.77 0.60
C PHE A 340 -11.02 -7.67 2.12
N LYS A 341 -11.97 -7.07 2.85
CA LYS A 341 -11.95 -6.98 4.32
C LYS A 341 -11.88 -8.35 5.01
N LYS A 342 -12.53 -9.36 4.45
CA LYS A 342 -12.43 -10.74 4.94
C LYS A 342 -11.01 -11.28 4.73
N TRP A 343 -10.44 -11.10 3.54
CA TRP A 343 -9.13 -11.65 3.19
C TRP A 343 -7.97 -10.98 3.92
N ILE A 344 -7.98 -9.68 4.09
CA ILE A 344 -6.91 -9.01 4.83
C ILE A 344 -6.83 -9.41 6.31
N ARG A 345 -7.80 -10.18 6.81
CA ARG A 345 -7.82 -10.80 8.15
C ARG A 345 -7.44 -12.28 8.13
N ASP A 346 -7.17 -12.85 6.96
CA ASP A 346 -6.68 -14.23 6.83
C ASP A 346 -5.20 -14.29 7.27
N ALA A 347 -4.79 -15.40 7.88
CA ALA A 347 -3.42 -15.62 8.35
C ALA A 347 -2.36 -15.43 7.24
N LEU A 348 -2.74 -15.61 5.96
CA LEU A 348 -1.87 -15.34 4.82
C LEU A 348 -1.35 -13.89 4.80
N PHE A 349 -2.20 -12.93 5.18
CA PHE A 349 -1.91 -11.50 5.09
C PHE A 349 -1.68 -10.82 6.44
N LEU A 350 -1.76 -11.56 7.53
CA LEU A 350 -1.51 -10.99 8.85
C LEU A 350 -0.01 -11.00 9.18
N PRO A 351 0.52 -9.89 9.73
CA PRO A 351 1.89 -9.86 10.22
C PRO A 351 2.05 -10.83 11.38
N GLU A 352 3.22 -11.44 11.49
CA GLU A 352 3.57 -12.27 12.63
C GLU A 352 3.84 -11.40 13.85
N ILE A 353 3.14 -11.64 14.95
CA ILE A 353 3.36 -10.94 16.22
C ILE A 353 3.94 -11.93 17.23
N THR A 354 5.18 -11.67 17.66
CA THR A 354 5.89 -12.53 18.62
C THR A 354 6.17 -11.78 19.93
N ALA A 355 6.00 -12.45 21.06
CA ALA A 355 6.37 -11.91 22.38
C ALA A 355 7.89 -11.98 22.58
N CYS A 356 8.50 -10.86 22.98
CA CYS A 356 9.94 -10.73 23.19
C CYS A 356 10.34 -10.63 24.68
N GLY A 357 9.43 -10.99 25.59
CA GLY A 357 9.64 -10.99 27.03
C GLY A 357 8.97 -9.82 27.76
N SER A 358 9.09 -9.81 29.09
CA SER A 358 8.54 -8.75 29.93
C SER A 358 9.35 -7.46 29.79
N VAL A 359 8.68 -6.34 29.97
CA VAL A 359 9.28 -5.00 29.91
C VAL A 359 8.76 -4.13 31.04
N SER A 360 9.57 -3.19 31.48
CA SER A 360 9.17 -2.15 32.44
C SER A 360 9.32 -0.77 31.84
N LEU A 361 8.57 0.19 32.33
CA LEU A 361 8.67 1.59 31.93
C LEU A 361 9.71 2.33 32.77
N PRO A 362 10.41 3.34 32.23
CA PRO A 362 10.36 3.75 30.82
C PRO A 362 11.01 2.72 29.90
N CYS A 363 10.55 2.63 28.66
CA CYS A 363 11.16 1.77 27.65
C CYS A 363 11.21 2.47 26.28
N THR A 364 12.15 2.02 25.45
CA THR A 364 12.28 2.51 24.07
C THR A 364 11.73 1.47 23.11
N LEU A 365 10.86 1.90 22.19
CA LEU A 365 10.36 1.09 21.09
C LEU A 365 11.03 1.51 19.78
N ARG A 366 11.16 0.58 18.85
CA ARG A 366 11.75 0.79 17.55
C ARG A 366 10.71 0.58 16.45
N TRP A 367 10.73 1.45 15.47
CA TRP A 367 9.97 1.29 14.22
C TRP A 367 10.93 1.32 13.03
N GLY A 368 11.18 0.17 12.42
CA GLY A 368 11.94 0.07 11.18
C GLY A 368 11.01 0.18 9.96
N SER A 369 10.08 -0.76 9.86
CA SER A 369 9.08 -0.83 8.81
C SER A 369 7.80 -1.48 9.33
N SER A 370 6.77 -1.56 8.52
CA SER A 370 5.54 -2.30 8.82
C SER A 370 5.76 -3.82 8.99
N GLU A 371 6.94 -4.32 8.70
CA GLU A 371 7.34 -5.73 8.87
C GLU A 371 8.53 -5.90 9.81
N ASP A 372 8.92 -4.83 10.49
CA ASP A 372 9.98 -4.85 11.50
C ASP A 372 9.77 -3.72 12.51
N ALA A 373 8.94 -3.96 13.48
CA ALA A 373 8.59 -3.00 14.52
C ALA A 373 8.50 -3.64 15.90
N GLU A 374 8.93 -2.90 16.92
CA GLU A 374 8.75 -3.25 18.32
C GLU A 374 7.56 -2.51 18.92
N GLY A 375 6.73 -3.23 19.68
CA GLY A 375 5.56 -2.69 20.34
C GLY A 375 5.44 -3.17 21.79
N LEU A 376 4.39 -2.68 22.44
CA LEU A 376 3.98 -3.13 23.77
C LEU A 376 2.67 -3.91 23.67
N ALA A 377 2.58 -5.00 24.39
CA ALA A 377 1.35 -5.75 24.61
C ALA A 377 0.92 -5.59 26.07
N ILE A 378 -0.33 -5.23 26.29
CA ILE A 378 -0.96 -5.05 27.58
C ILE A 378 -2.12 -6.04 27.65
N SER A 379 -2.06 -6.99 28.59
CA SER A 379 -3.18 -7.91 28.86
C SER A 379 -4.27 -7.18 29.64
N LEU A 380 -5.48 -7.18 29.12
CA LEU A 380 -6.66 -6.54 29.70
C LEU A 380 -7.75 -7.59 29.91
N HIS A 381 -8.29 -7.68 31.13
CA HIS A 381 -9.42 -8.53 31.39
C HIS A 381 -10.74 -7.81 31.14
N PHE A 382 -11.61 -8.43 30.34
CA PHE A 382 -12.96 -7.97 30.06
C PHE A 382 -13.98 -8.93 30.68
N GLU A 383 -14.91 -8.41 31.49
CA GLU A 383 -15.97 -9.20 32.14
C GLU A 383 -17.08 -9.61 31.14
N GLY A 384 -17.14 -8.92 30.00
CA GLY A 384 -18.09 -9.13 28.91
C GLY A 384 -17.98 -8.03 27.87
N ASN A 385 -18.96 -7.89 27.00
CA ASN A 385 -18.95 -6.82 26.02
C ASN A 385 -19.14 -5.45 26.70
N PRO A 386 -18.20 -4.51 26.55
CA PRO A 386 -18.31 -3.22 27.21
C PRO A 386 -19.41 -2.35 26.55
N HIS A 387 -19.99 -1.43 27.33
CA HIS A 387 -20.81 -0.34 26.84
C HIS A 387 -20.00 0.95 26.62
N PHE A 388 -18.82 1.02 27.22
CA PHE A 388 -17.87 2.11 27.01
C PHE A 388 -16.45 1.57 27.16
N CYS A 389 -15.56 1.95 26.22
CA CYS A 389 -14.14 1.60 26.27
C CYS A 389 -13.34 2.71 25.60
N GLU A 390 -12.45 3.34 26.34
CA GLU A 390 -11.66 4.49 25.89
C GLU A 390 -10.25 4.44 26.43
N LEU A 391 -9.28 4.84 25.60
CA LEU A 391 -7.91 5.15 26.03
C LEU A 391 -7.71 6.65 26.15
N SER A 392 -7.03 7.08 27.22
CA SER A 392 -6.56 8.45 27.37
C SER A 392 -5.04 8.48 27.51
N PHE A 393 -4.42 9.50 26.90
CA PHE A 393 -2.98 9.66 26.79
C PHE A 393 -2.54 10.96 27.45
N SER A 394 -1.47 10.90 28.26
CA SER A 394 -0.80 12.07 28.83
C SER A 394 0.20 12.69 27.86
N ASP A 395 0.79 11.88 26.96
CA ASP A 395 1.81 12.28 26.00
C ASP A 395 1.24 12.71 24.65
N GLU A 396 2.10 13.28 23.82
CA GLU A 396 1.83 13.68 22.43
C GLU A 396 2.39 12.67 21.40
N GLY A 397 2.67 11.44 21.82
CA GLY A 397 3.17 10.39 20.95
C GLY A 397 2.21 10.06 19.81
N ASN A 398 2.77 9.53 18.73
CA ASN A 398 2.02 8.97 17.59
C ASN A 398 1.93 7.46 17.76
N TYR A 399 0.73 6.91 17.78
CA TYR A 399 0.54 5.49 18.05
C TYR A 399 -0.40 4.82 17.05
N MET A 400 -0.02 3.60 16.65
CA MET A 400 -0.91 2.60 16.08
C MET A 400 -1.32 1.63 17.19
N ILE A 401 -2.61 1.44 17.36
CA ILE A 401 -3.19 0.69 18.47
C ILE A 401 -4.02 -0.44 17.89
N ALA A 402 -3.86 -1.65 18.41
CA ALA A 402 -4.71 -2.78 18.00
C ALA A 402 -5.37 -3.41 19.21
N LEU A 403 -6.68 -3.65 19.12
CA LEU A 403 -7.48 -4.34 20.11
C LEU A 403 -8.60 -5.12 19.42
N ASN A 404 -8.79 -6.37 19.83
CA ASN A 404 -9.89 -7.22 19.38
C ASN A 404 -10.04 -7.28 17.84
N GLY A 405 -8.88 -7.36 17.14
CA GLY A 405 -8.83 -7.48 15.67
C GLY A 405 -9.05 -6.17 14.90
N LYS A 406 -9.17 -5.03 15.58
CA LYS A 406 -9.28 -3.72 14.94
C LYS A 406 -8.11 -2.82 15.31
N TRP A 407 -7.64 -2.04 14.33
CA TRP A 407 -6.59 -1.06 14.48
C TRP A 407 -7.14 0.35 14.53
N PHE A 408 -6.45 1.20 15.29
CA PHE A 408 -6.76 2.61 15.51
C PHE A 408 -5.49 3.43 15.35
N TYR A 409 -5.65 4.65 14.90
CA TYR A 409 -4.59 5.63 14.82
C TYR A 409 -4.81 6.72 15.87
N LYS A 410 -3.77 6.98 16.68
CA LYS A 410 -3.74 8.10 17.63
C LYS A 410 -2.77 9.16 17.11
N ALA A 411 -3.29 10.29 16.64
CA ALA A 411 -2.48 11.44 16.24
C ALA A 411 -1.87 12.14 17.47
N PRO A 412 -0.73 12.85 17.32
CA PRO A 412 -0.07 13.54 18.43
C PRO A 412 -0.98 14.45 19.24
N GLN A 413 -1.87 15.19 18.59
CA GLN A 413 -2.80 16.13 19.24
C GLN A 413 -4.01 15.46 19.90
N CYS A 414 -4.28 14.18 19.59
CA CYS A 414 -5.40 13.44 20.16
C CYS A 414 -5.06 12.97 21.58
N LYS A 415 -5.93 13.23 22.53
CA LYS A 415 -5.77 12.79 23.92
C LYS A 415 -6.60 11.55 24.24
N PHE A 416 -7.59 11.23 23.42
CA PHE A 416 -8.53 10.13 23.65
C PHE A 416 -8.73 9.32 22.38
N ILE A 417 -8.90 8.01 22.54
CA ILE A 417 -9.28 7.08 21.49
C ILE A 417 -10.46 6.24 21.95
N ASP A 418 -11.57 6.34 21.23
CA ASP A 418 -12.73 5.47 21.40
C ASP A 418 -12.41 4.07 20.82
N LEU A 419 -12.44 3.05 21.67
CA LEU A 419 -12.19 1.66 21.31
C LEU A 419 -13.49 0.86 21.04
N MET A 420 -14.68 1.47 21.23
CA MET A 420 -15.95 0.78 21.01
C MET A 420 -16.11 0.17 19.61
N PRO A 421 -15.57 0.77 18.52
CA PRO A 421 -15.62 0.14 17.20
C PRO A 421 -15.02 -1.26 17.13
N ALA A 422 -14.10 -1.64 18.01
CA ALA A 422 -13.54 -3.00 18.08
C ALA A 422 -14.58 -4.02 18.62
N PHE A 423 -15.45 -3.57 19.51
CA PHE A 423 -16.49 -4.41 20.13
C PHE A 423 -17.78 -4.45 19.32
N TYR A 424 -18.04 -3.44 18.49
CA TYR A 424 -19.11 -3.50 17.48
C TYR A 424 -18.77 -4.50 16.38
N ALA A 425 -17.51 -4.54 15.95
CA ALA A 425 -17.06 -5.48 14.93
C ALA A 425 -16.97 -6.93 15.46
N ASN A 426 -16.48 -7.11 16.69
CA ASN A 426 -16.23 -8.40 17.32
C ASN A 426 -16.78 -8.42 18.76
N PRO A 427 -18.09 -8.62 18.97
CA PRO A 427 -18.68 -8.62 20.31
C PRO A 427 -18.15 -9.74 21.20
N ILE A 428 -17.91 -9.45 22.46
CA ILE A 428 -17.49 -10.42 23.47
C ILE A 428 -18.72 -11.09 24.07
N GLN A 429 -18.77 -12.42 24.03
CA GLN A 429 -19.92 -13.20 24.54
C GLN A 429 -19.77 -13.59 26.01
N LYS A 430 -18.57 -13.61 26.56
CA LYS A 430 -18.25 -14.01 27.94
C LYS A 430 -16.94 -13.35 28.35
N ALA A 431 -16.68 -13.34 29.65
CA ALA A 431 -15.41 -12.83 30.19
C ALA A 431 -14.20 -13.46 29.50
N CYS A 432 -13.24 -12.64 29.13
CA CYS A 432 -12.01 -13.06 28.46
C CYS A 432 -10.90 -12.01 28.61
N ASP A 433 -9.67 -12.47 28.38
CA ASP A 433 -8.52 -11.57 28.29
C ASP A 433 -8.29 -11.19 26.82
N LEU A 434 -8.09 -9.92 26.58
CA LEU A 434 -7.68 -9.37 25.28
C LEU A 434 -6.34 -8.67 25.41
N THR A 435 -5.57 -8.70 24.32
CA THR A 435 -4.30 -8.00 24.23
C THR A 435 -4.50 -6.67 23.51
N LEU A 436 -4.23 -5.59 24.25
CA LEU A 436 -4.05 -4.27 23.65
C LEU A 436 -2.59 -4.17 23.18
N MET A 437 -2.41 -3.91 21.89
CA MET A 437 -1.07 -3.70 21.30
C MET A 437 -0.88 -2.22 20.97
N LEU A 438 0.32 -1.72 21.28
CA LEU A 438 0.70 -0.33 21.06
C LEU A 438 2.02 -0.30 20.30
N PHE A 439 2.03 0.35 19.14
CA PHE A 439 3.22 0.61 18.32
C PHE A 439 3.38 2.11 18.12
N ALA A 440 4.61 2.59 18.00
CA ALA A 440 4.93 4.00 17.89
C ALA A 440 5.67 4.32 16.57
N PRO A 441 4.97 4.40 15.43
CA PRO A 441 5.60 4.84 14.18
C PRO A 441 5.92 6.36 14.21
N PRO A 442 6.83 6.85 13.33
CA PRO A 442 7.19 8.26 13.28
C PRO A 442 5.99 9.18 13.01
N ALA A 443 5.72 10.14 13.88
CA ALA A 443 4.60 11.07 13.74
C ALA A 443 4.66 11.91 12.45
N ALA A 444 5.86 12.32 12.08
CA ALA A 444 6.10 13.10 10.87
C ALA A 444 6.34 12.23 9.62
N GLY A 445 6.44 10.92 9.77
CA GLY A 445 6.74 9.99 8.69
C GLY A 445 8.20 9.98 8.23
N ILE A 446 9.12 10.47 9.04
CA ILE A 446 10.55 10.53 8.74
C ILE A 446 11.36 9.65 9.69
N ASN A 447 12.51 9.18 9.22
CA ASN A 447 13.45 8.42 10.04
C ASN A 447 14.19 9.32 11.05
N ASP A 448 14.65 8.73 12.13
CA ASP A 448 15.65 9.35 12.98
C ASP A 448 17.04 9.19 12.32
N LEU A 449 17.44 10.18 11.53
CA LEU A 449 18.70 10.18 10.83
C LEU A 449 19.94 10.31 11.76
N ASN A 450 19.73 10.60 13.03
CA ASN A 450 20.79 10.66 14.04
C ASN A 450 21.03 9.30 14.72
N CYS A 451 20.18 8.31 14.42
CA CYS A 451 20.33 6.98 14.97
C CYS A 451 21.50 6.24 14.32
N PRO A 452 22.32 5.47 15.10
CA PRO A 452 23.38 4.64 14.55
C PRO A 452 22.95 3.62 13.51
N ASP A 453 21.71 3.10 13.63
CA ASP A 453 21.11 2.16 12.67
C ASP A 453 20.61 2.85 11.40
N GLY A 454 20.69 4.17 11.37
CA GLY A 454 20.52 4.97 10.18
C GLY A 454 19.09 5.08 9.68
N LEU A 455 18.94 4.97 8.37
CA LEU A 455 17.79 5.43 7.59
C LEU A 455 16.48 4.64 7.78
N LEU A 456 16.52 3.47 8.38
CA LEU A 456 15.34 2.62 8.53
C LEU A 456 14.64 2.74 9.89
N ASN A 457 15.36 3.18 10.92
CA ASN A 457 14.87 3.09 12.28
C ASN A 457 14.43 4.45 12.83
N TYR A 458 13.35 4.40 13.60
CA TYR A 458 12.87 5.46 14.46
C TYR A 458 12.69 4.91 15.87
N TYR A 459 13.04 5.68 16.88
CA TYR A 459 12.96 5.28 18.28
C TYR A 459 12.03 6.22 19.05
N ALA A 460 11.11 5.64 19.81
CA ALA A 460 10.20 6.35 20.70
C ALA A 460 10.37 5.89 22.13
N GLU A 461 10.59 6.83 23.05
CA GLU A 461 10.60 6.54 24.48
C GLU A 461 9.18 6.58 25.04
N ILE A 462 8.73 5.48 25.64
CA ILE A 462 7.45 5.35 26.31
C ILE A 462 7.69 5.41 27.81
N ARG A 463 7.21 6.45 28.45
CA ARG A 463 7.38 6.69 29.90
C ARG A 463 6.19 6.24 30.72
N GLU A 464 5.00 6.37 30.17
CA GLU A 464 3.73 6.05 30.82
C GLU A 464 2.83 5.28 29.85
N LEU A 465 2.00 4.39 30.38
CA LEU A 465 0.97 3.73 29.59
C LEU A 465 -0.27 4.62 29.48
N PRO A 466 -1.05 4.53 28.38
CA PRO A 466 -2.35 5.14 28.33
C PRO A 466 -3.24 4.56 29.43
N GLN A 467 -4.11 5.42 29.97
CA GLN A 467 -5.14 4.97 30.91
C GLN A 467 -6.31 4.39 30.13
N ILE A 468 -6.83 3.25 30.57
CA ILE A 468 -8.02 2.66 29.98
C ILE A 468 -9.22 2.82 30.92
N ARG A 469 -10.36 3.23 30.37
CA ARG A 469 -11.65 3.27 31.04
C ARG A 469 -12.60 2.29 30.38
N ILE A 470 -13.18 1.39 31.15
CA ILE A 470 -14.12 0.38 30.69
C ILE A 470 -15.35 0.45 31.56
N ALA A 471 -16.54 0.44 30.97
CA ALA A 471 -17.82 0.31 31.66
C ALA A 471 -18.68 -0.78 31.02
N TYR A 472 -19.31 -1.58 31.86
CA TYR A 472 -20.18 -2.70 31.45
C TYR A 472 -21.66 -2.45 31.69
N GLN A 473 -21.99 -1.47 32.51
CA GLN A 473 -23.38 -1.11 32.77
C GLN A 473 -23.86 -0.12 31.72
N PRO A 474 -25.09 -0.27 31.23
CA PRO A 474 -25.72 0.74 30.41
C PRO A 474 -25.75 2.09 31.14
N VAL A 475 -25.53 3.14 30.39
CA VAL A 475 -25.58 4.52 30.93
C VAL A 475 -26.90 4.81 31.65
N GLU A 476 -27.98 4.19 31.18
CA GLU A 476 -29.32 4.31 31.77
C GLU A 476 -29.42 3.75 33.19
N GLU A 477 -28.66 2.73 33.53
CA GLU A 477 -28.63 2.16 34.89
C GLU A 477 -27.84 3.03 35.87
N SER A 478 -26.94 3.86 35.39
CA SER A 478 -26.16 4.79 36.19
C SER A 478 -26.72 6.21 36.20
N ARG A 479 -27.89 6.42 35.59
CA ARG A 479 -28.50 7.74 35.46
C ARG A 479 -29.05 8.16 36.82
N ASP A 480 -28.61 9.32 37.29
CA ASP A 480 -29.34 10.04 38.28
C ASP A 480 -30.41 10.94 37.63
N GLU A 481 -31.40 11.41 38.42
CA GLU A 481 -32.55 12.15 37.91
C GLU A 481 -32.18 13.51 37.25
N ASN A 482 -30.93 13.98 37.44
CA ASN A 482 -30.42 15.24 36.92
C ASN A 482 -29.50 15.09 35.69
N THR A 483 -29.18 13.87 35.28
CA THR A 483 -28.24 13.64 34.16
C THR A 483 -28.99 13.64 32.84
N VAL A 484 -28.62 14.54 31.95
CA VAL A 484 -29.12 14.59 30.57
C VAL A 484 -28.16 13.82 29.68
N TYR A 485 -28.67 12.83 28.95
CA TYR A 485 -27.93 12.03 27.98
C TYR A 485 -28.35 12.41 26.57
N TYR A 486 -27.41 12.61 25.71
CA TYR A 486 -27.61 12.99 24.29
C TYR A 486 -27.22 11.84 23.37
#